data_0cc0c6a4e173539e87e74d808d2f75f6
#
_entry.id   0cc0c6a4e173539e87e74d808d2f75f6
#
_cell.length_a   1.000
_cell.length_b   1.000
_cell.length_c   1.000
_cell.angle_alpha   90.00
_cell.angle_beta   90.00
_cell.angle_gamma   90.00
#
_symmetry.space_group_name_H-M   'P 1'
#
loop_
_entity.id
_entity.type
_entity.pdbx_description
1 polymer ?
#
loop_
_entity_poly.entity_id
_entity_poly.type
_entity_poly.pdbx_seq_one_letter_code
_entity_poly.pdbx_strand_id
1 'polypeptide(L)'
;MACVPEEYLANAVTARCRVPVGNLHRLPDAQSECVSQCLYGESVDVLKRSSDWAQVRTRLDNYVGHVRCQHLSAERPSTASDWTVSARASFLFRKPDLKSEVVMRLPVGARLDIIDTQASDTFASVRPISSAADLKKVGSSLYVWRKHCRSIDRPLAETPIVIARRLFDGTPYLWGGRTPDGADCSGLLQAAASAIGIALPRDSDQQEAALDSVVAYPDRTASDAVFWPGHVALLVDRDTLFHATAFSLDTAIEPLAAVIARAGLPSSIRRLQPTVVAPGAASASF
;
A
#
# COMPACT_ATOMS: atom_id res chain seq x y z
N MET A 1 1.07 -13.81 -13.43
CA MET A 1 1.42 -12.43 -13.88
C MET A 1 1.95 -12.48 -15.30
N ALA A 2 1.45 -11.68 -16.23
CA ALA A 2 2.07 -11.55 -17.54
C ALA A 2 3.42 -10.81 -17.37
N CYS A 3 4.51 -11.45 -17.78
CA CYS A 3 5.82 -10.82 -17.80
C CYS A 3 5.76 -9.62 -18.78
N VAL A 4 6.08 -8.43 -18.31
CA VAL A 4 6.14 -7.25 -19.18
C VAL A 4 7.41 -7.38 -20.03
N PRO A 5 7.33 -7.37 -21.37
CA PRO A 5 8.51 -7.43 -22.22
C PRO A 5 9.48 -6.29 -21.89
N GLU A 6 10.78 -6.56 -21.89
CA GLU A 6 11.82 -5.57 -21.56
C GLU A 6 11.75 -4.30 -22.42
N GLU A 7 11.36 -4.43 -23.69
CA GLU A 7 11.18 -3.30 -24.61
C GLU A 7 10.17 -2.25 -24.12
N TYR A 8 9.13 -2.67 -23.39
CA TYR A 8 8.17 -1.73 -22.78
C TYR A 8 8.74 -1.02 -21.56
N LEU A 9 9.68 -1.66 -20.86
CA LEU A 9 10.34 -1.07 -19.69
C LEU A 9 11.40 -0.05 -20.10
N ALA A 10 12.12 -0.31 -21.20
CA ALA A 10 13.16 0.59 -21.71
C ALA A 10 12.63 1.97 -22.11
N ASN A 11 11.36 2.06 -22.51
CA ASN A 11 10.68 3.29 -22.93
C ASN A 11 9.66 3.82 -21.92
N ALA A 12 9.57 3.23 -20.75
CA ALA A 12 8.58 3.58 -19.74
C ALA A 12 8.87 4.97 -19.16
N VAL A 13 7.84 5.80 -19.09
CA VAL A 13 7.91 7.13 -18.44
C VAL A 13 7.38 7.00 -17.03
N THR A 14 8.17 7.46 -16.06
CA THR A 14 7.72 7.44 -14.66
C THR A 14 6.66 8.51 -14.42
N ALA A 15 5.61 8.11 -13.71
CA ALA A 15 4.53 8.99 -13.26
C ALA A 15 4.19 8.69 -11.80
N ARG A 16 3.45 9.60 -11.16
CA ARG A 16 2.98 9.42 -9.79
C ARG A 16 1.46 9.52 -9.73
N CYS A 17 0.85 8.73 -8.85
CA CYS A 17 -0.57 8.85 -8.55
C CYS A 17 -0.83 10.18 -7.85
N ARG A 18 -1.77 10.98 -8.39
CA ARG A 18 -2.10 12.33 -7.88
C ARG A 18 -3.46 12.39 -7.17
N VAL A 19 -4.20 11.30 -7.18
CA VAL A 19 -5.48 11.15 -6.48
C VAL A 19 -5.28 10.33 -5.21
N PRO A 20 -6.15 10.44 -4.20
CA PRO A 20 -6.03 9.65 -2.96
C PRO A 20 -5.89 8.16 -3.23
N VAL A 21 -6.75 7.64 -4.11
CA VAL A 21 -6.81 6.24 -4.53
C VAL A 21 -7.15 6.20 -6.01
N GLY A 22 -6.27 5.63 -6.83
CA GLY A 22 -6.48 5.34 -8.24
C GLY A 22 -6.67 3.84 -8.43
N ASN A 23 -7.86 3.39 -8.83
CA ASN A 23 -8.10 1.98 -9.10
C ASN A 23 -7.30 1.52 -10.32
N LEU A 24 -6.63 0.38 -10.19
CA LEU A 24 -6.01 -0.35 -11.28
C LEU A 24 -7.00 -1.41 -11.78
N HIS A 25 -7.34 -1.33 -13.04
CA HIS A 25 -8.26 -2.24 -13.70
C HIS A 25 -7.51 -3.27 -14.55
N ARG A 26 -8.10 -4.46 -14.71
CA ARG A 26 -7.55 -5.52 -15.58
C ARG A 26 -7.48 -5.08 -17.05
N LEU A 27 -8.49 -4.36 -17.52
CA LEU A 27 -8.60 -3.80 -18.87
C LEU A 27 -8.76 -2.28 -18.79
N PRO A 28 -8.52 -1.52 -19.89
CA PRO A 28 -8.74 -0.07 -19.94
C PRO A 28 -10.23 0.28 -20.01
N ASP A 29 -10.98 -0.22 -19.03
CA ASP A 29 -12.42 -0.06 -18.88
C ASP A 29 -12.78 0.00 -17.39
N ALA A 30 -13.60 0.99 -17.00
CA ALA A 30 -14.05 1.16 -15.63
C ALA A 30 -15.00 0.06 -15.13
N GLN A 31 -15.61 -0.68 -16.04
CA GLN A 31 -16.47 -1.84 -15.72
C GLN A 31 -15.67 -3.15 -15.58
N SER A 32 -14.39 -3.15 -15.97
CA SER A 32 -13.55 -4.32 -15.77
C SER A 32 -13.13 -4.46 -14.30
N GLU A 33 -12.70 -5.65 -13.96
CA GLU A 33 -12.24 -6.00 -12.61
C GLU A 33 -11.20 -4.98 -12.08
N CYS A 34 -11.42 -4.45 -10.88
CA CYS A 34 -10.40 -3.71 -10.14
C CYS A 34 -9.44 -4.72 -9.52
N VAL A 35 -8.22 -4.78 -9.99
CA VAL A 35 -7.23 -5.79 -9.58
C VAL A 35 -6.29 -5.28 -8.48
N SER A 36 -6.15 -3.96 -8.35
CA SER A 36 -5.34 -3.31 -7.31
C SER A 36 -5.67 -1.83 -7.23
N GLN A 37 -4.94 -1.11 -6.39
CA GLN A 37 -5.02 0.35 -6.25
C GLN A 37 -3.62 0.96 -6.25
N CYS A 38 -3.49 2.18 -6.82
CA CYS A 38 -2.33 3.03 -6.69
C CYS A 38 -2.70 4.20 -5.77
N LEU A 39 -1.95 4.40 -4.71
CA LEU A 39 -2.24 5.43 -3.71
C LEU A 39 -1.53 6.74 -4.05
N TYR A 40 -2.02 7.85 -3.51
CA TYR A 40 -1.40 9.17 -3.68
C TYR A 40 0.12 9.10 -3.46
N GLY A 41 0.87 9.62 -4.42
CA GLY A 41 2.31 9.69 -4.37
C GLY A 41 3.07 8.41 -4.74
N GLU A 42 2.40 7.28 -4.89
CA GLU A 42 3.06 6.07 -5.39
C GLU A 42 3.50 6.27 -6.85
N SER A 43 4.72 5.83 -7.13
CA SER A 43 5.31 5.88 -8.47
C SER A 43 4.92 4.68 -9.30
N VAL A 44 4.68 4.92 -10.58
CA VAL A 44 4.37 3.91 -11.57
C VAL A 44 5.19 4.13 -12.84
N ASP A 45 5.54 3.05 -13.53
CA ASP A 45 6.08 3.08 -14.88
C ASP A 45 4.90 3.01 -15.85
N VAL A 46 4.73 4.04 -16.68
CA VAL A 46 3.72 4.08 -17.73
C VAL A 46 4.25 3.32 -18.95
N LEU A 47 3.70 2.15 -19.20
CA LEU A 47 4.12 1.25 -20.26
C LEU A 47 3.47 1.64 -21.60
N LYS A 48 2.20 2.03 -21.57
CA LYS A 48 1.43 2.41 -22.75
C LYS A 48 0.31 3.39 -22.38
N ARG A 49 0.03 4.35 -23.24
CA ARG A 49 -1.17 5.21 -23.15
C ARG A 49 -2.13 4.91 -24.27
N SER A 50 -3.42 4.89 -24.01
CA SER A 50 -4.48 4.70 -24.97
C SER A 50 -5.70 5.49 -24.54
N SER A 51 -6.03 6.56 -25.27
CA SER A 51 -7.12 7.47 -24.92
C SER A 51 -6.98 7.97 -23.47
N ASP A 52 -7.99 7.73 -22.62
CA ASP A 52 -8.04 8.17 -21.21
C ASP A 52 -7.34 7.21 -20.24
N TRP A 53 -6.77 6.11 -20.72
CA TRP A 53 -6.17 5.07 -19.92
C TRP A 53 -4.67 4.95 -20.12
N ALA A 54 -3.97 4.59 -19.06
CA ALA A 54 -2.57 4.20 -19.08
C ALA A 54 -2.44 2.78 -18.54
N GLN A 55 -1.75 1.91 -19.29
CA GLN A 55 -1.23 0.67 -18.75
C GLN A 55 0.01 1.01 -17.94
N VAL A 56 0.05 0.59 -16.68
CA VAL A 56 1.12 0.92 -15.75
C VAL A 56 1.65 -0.31 -15.06
N ARG A 57 2.91 -0.24 -14.63
CA ARG A 57 3.50 -1.12 -13.65
C ARG A 57 3.78 -0.32 -12.38
N THR A 58 3.24 -0.75 -11.25
CA THR A 58 3.54 -0.13 -9.95
C THR A 58 5.00 -0.40 -9.57
N ARG A 59 5.67 0.61 -8.98
CA ARG A 59 7.04 0.43 -8.47
C ARG A 59 7.06 -0.17 -7.06
N LEU A 60 5.92 -0.24 -6.38
CA LEU A 60 5.82 -0.84 -5.06
C LEU A 60 5.98 -2.36 -5.11
N ASP A 61 5.28 -3.01 -6.03
CA ASP A 61 5.11 -4.48 -6.09
C ASP A 61 5.16 -5.06 -7.51
N ASN A 62 5.53 -4.22 -8.51
CA ASN A 62 5.59 -4.57 -9.93
C ASN A 62 4.25 -5.02 -10.53
N TYR A 63 3.12 -4.69 -9.90
CA TYR A 63 1.80 -5.07 -10.40
C TYR A 63 1.44 -4.31 -11.67
N VAL A 64 0.83 -5.00 -12.63
CA VAL A 64 0.44 -4.41 -13.92
C VAL A 64 -1.07 -4.28 -14.01
N GLY A 65 -1.54 -3.10 -14.39
CA GLY A 65 -2.95 -2.81 -14.58
C GLY A 65 -3.17 -1.52 -15.38
N HIS A 66 -4.42 -1.14 -15.53
CA HIS A 66 -4.81 0.06 -16.25
C HIS A 66 -5.39 1.09 -15.28
N VAL A 67 -4.91 2.33 -15.36
CA VAL A 67 -5.39 3.46 -14.56
C VAL A 67 -5.80 4.61 -15.46
N ARG A 68 -6.75 5.45 -15.02
CA ARG A 68 -7.11 6.66 -15.75
C ARG A 68 -5.91 7.61 -15.87
N CYS A 69 -5.61 8.12 -17.07
CA CYS A 69 -4.51 9.07 -17.30
C CYS A 69 -4.60 10.31 -16.40
N GLN A 70 -5.81 10.79 -16.14
CA GLN A 70 -6.05 11.94 -15.26
C GLN A 70 -5.66 11.70 -13.79
N HIS A 71 -5.50 10.45 -13.35
CA HIS A 71 -5.04 10.08 -12.00
C HIS A 71 -3.51 10.14 -11.88
N LEU A 72 -2.81 10.34 -12.98
CA LEU A 72 -1.36 10.39 -13.02
C LEU A 72 -0.83 11.81 -13.25
N SER A 73 0.33 12.08 -12.69
CA SER A 73 1.11 13.29 -12.93
C SER A 73 2.53 12.88 -13.27
N ALA A 74 3.20 13.63 -14.18
CA ALA A 74 4.60 13.37 -14.48
C ALA A 74 5.42 13.43 -13.19
N GLU A 75 6.35 12.47 -13.03
CA GLU A 75 7.26 12.50 -11.90
C GLU A 75 8.17 13.72 -12.01
N ARG A 76 8.34 14.42 -10.89
CA ARG A 76 9.29 15.50 -10.78
C ARG A 76 10.45 15.01 -9.93
N PRO A 77 11.70 15.28 -10.34
CA PRO A 77 12.84 15.08 -9.46
C PRO A 77 12.57 15.79 -8.13
N SER A 78 12.66 15.08 -7.03
CA SER A 78 12.44 15.63 -5.70
C SER A 78 13.69 15.39 -4.85
N THR A 79 14.12 16.44 -4.16
CA THR A 79 15.11 16.38 -3.09
C THR A 79 14.45 16.19 -1.73
N ALA A 80 13.11 16.10 -1.70
CA ALA A 80 12.35 15.93 -0.48
C ALA A 80 12.45 14.49 0.03
N SER A 81 12.40 14.35 1.35
CA SER A 81 12.43 13.05 2.01
C SER A 81 11.15 12.26 1.71
N ASP A 82 11.31 11.00 1.40
CA ASP A 82 10.19 10.07 1.20
C ASP A 82 9.52 9.75 2.54
N TRP A 83 8.28 10.18 2.63
CA TRP A 83 7.43 9.94 3.81
C TRP A 83 6.17 9.20 3.40
N THR A 84 5.54 8.55 4.37
CA THR A 84 4.27 7.85 4.17
C THR A 84 3.28 8.20 5.28
N VAL A 85 1.99 8.22 4.94
CA VAL A 85 0.92 8.29 5.93
C VAL A 85 0.90 6.96 6.69
N SER A 86 1.07 7.01 8.01
CA SER A 86 1.08 5.86 8.93
C SER A 86 -0.18 5.76 9.79
N ALA A 87 -0.98 6.82 9.85
CA ALA A 87 -2.32 6.81 10.43
C ALA A 87 -3.33 6.17 9.45
N ARG A 88 -4.46 5.68 9.96
CA ARG A 88 -5.56 5.12 9.14
C ARG A 88 -5.96 6.04 7.99
N ALA A 89 -6.01 7.35 8.29
CA ALA A 89 -6.17 8.42 7.30
C ALA A 89 -5.52 9.71 7.81
N SER A 90 -5.19 10.61 6.88
CA SER A 90 -4.77 11.98 7.18
C SER A 90 -5.39 12.94 6.17
N PHE A 91 -5.10 14.23 6.32
CA PHE A 91 -5.64 15.28 5.46
C PHE A 91 -4.51 16.22 5.01
N LEU A 92 -4.60 16.67 3.78
CA LEU A 92 -3.81 17.80 3.29
C LEU A 92 -4.63 19.08 3.47
N PHE A 93 -4.03 20.04 4.17
CA PHE A 93 -4.60 21.34 4.46
C PHE A 93 -3.98 22.43 3.59
N ARG A 94 -4.75 23.48 3.30
CA ARG A 94 -4.27 24.65 2.56
C ARG A 94 -3.24 25.46 3.35
N LYS A 95 -3.37 25.53 4.67
CA LYS A 95 -2.52 26.26 5.61
C LYS A 95 -2.22 25.37 6.82
N PRO A 96 -1.15 25.65 7.58
CA PRO A 96 -0.83 24.91 8.81
C PRO A 96 -1.76 25.30 9.97
N ASP A 97 -3.05 25.16 9.75
CA ASP A 97 -4.12 25.52 10.67
C ASP A 97 -5.24 24.48 10.59
N LEU A 98 -5.73 24.02 11.75
CA LEU A 98 -6.83 23.05 11.88
C LEU A 98 -8.14 23.50 11.25
N LYS A 99 -8.36 24.81 11.16
CA LYS A 99 -9.55 25.43 10.57
C LYS A 99 -9.39 25.73 9.09
N SER A 100 -8.23 25.42 8.53
CA SER A 100 -7.96 25.62 7.10
C SER A 100 -8.78 24.67 6.24
N GLU A 101 -8.97 25.04 4.98
CA GLU A 101 -9.54 24.18 3.95
C GLU A 101 -8.81 22.83 3.88
N VAL A 102 -9.58 21.74 3.93
CA VAL A 102 -9.11 20.41 3.63
C VAL A 102 -9.13 20.22 2.11
N VAL A 103 -7.94 20.08 1.53
CA VAL A 103 -7.76 19.92 0.08
C VAL A 103 -7.97 18.47 -0.34
N MET A 104 -7.52 17.52 0.49
CA MET A 104 -7.55 16.09 0.17
C MET A 104 -7.51 15.25 1.44
N ARG A 105 -8.26 14.13 1.46
CA ARG A 105 -8.09 13.06 2.44
C ARG A 105 -7.16 12.00 1.85
N LEU A 106 -6.18 11.56 2.63
CA LEU A 106 -5.19 10.56 2.24
C LEU A 106 -5.35 9.28 3.08
N PRO A 107 -5.33 8.10 2.46
CA PRO A 107 -5.30 6.83 3.19
C PRO A 107 -3.89 6.55 3.75
N VAL A 108 -3.80 5.57 4.65
CA VAL A 108 -2.53 4.94 5.03
C VAL A 108 -1.79 4.47 3.77
N GLY A 109 -0.47 4.55 3.76
CA GLY A 109 0.37 4.17 2.62
C GLY A 109 0.57 5.27 1.58
N ALA A 110 -0.24 6.34 1.58
CA ALA A 110 0.00 7.49 0.70
C ALA A 110 1.41 8.05 0.89
N ARG A 111 2.09 8.36 -0.22
CA ARG A 111 3.48 8.85 -0.25
C ARG A 111 3.51 10.37 -0.32
N LEU A 112 4.40 10.97 0.46
CA LEU A 112 4.48 12.41 0.63
C LEU A 112 5.89 12.93 0.40
N ASP A 113 6.02 13.98 -0.40
CA ASP A 113 7.24 14.75 -0.52
C ASP A 113 7.25 15.83 0.57
N ILE A 114 7.77 15.50 1.75
CA ILE A 114 7.91 16.48 2.84
C ILE A 114 9.02 17.45 2.50
N ILE A 115 8.68 18.76 2.46
CA ILE A 115 9.62 19.86 2.22
C ILE A 115 10.24 20.31 3.54
N ASP A 116 9.39 20.43 4.56
CA ASP A 116 9.79 20.88 5.89
C ASP A 116 8.98 20.11 6.94
N THR A 117 9.69 19.41 7.83
CA THR A 117 9.10 18.64 8.93
C THR A 117 8.69 19.53 10.10
N GLN A 118 9.11 20.79 10.12
CA GLN A 118 8.91 21.74 11.20
C GLN A 118 8.18 23.01 10.76
N ALA A 119 7.34 22.93 9.73
CA ALA A 119 6.53 24.05 9.25
C ALA A 119 5.69 24.67 10.39
N SER A 120 5.36 23.88 11.41
CA SER A 120 4.87 24.28 12.73
C SER A 120 5.05 23.13 13.71
N ASP A 121 4.72 23.33 15.00
CA ASP A 121 4.75 22.27 16.02
C ASP A 121 3.90 21.04 15.65
N THR A 122 2.85 21.24 14.86
CA THR A 122 1.85 20.22 14.55
C THR A 122 1.93 19.75 13.09
N PHE A 123 2.32 20.63 12.16
CA PHE A 123 2.24 20.40 10.72
C PHE A 123 3.62 20.26 10.09
N ALA A 124 3.69 19.37 9.08
CA ALA A 124 4.77 19.31 8.10
C ALA A 124 4.28 19.91 6.77
N SER A 125 5.19 20.55 6.04
CA SER A 125 4.92 21.10 4.70
C SER A 125 5.19 20.03 3.65
N VAL A 126 4.26 19.87 2.71
CA VAL A 126 4.24 18.84 1.66
C VAL A 126 4.22 19.50 0.29
N ARG A 127 5.06 19.02 -0.63
CA ARG A 127 4.96 19.36 -2.04
C ARG A 127 3.77 18.62 -2.67
N PRO A 128 2.77 19.32 -3.24
CA PRO A 128 1.64 18.65 -3.88
C PRO A 128 2.07 17.95 -5.17
N ILE A 129 1.51 16.77 -5.40
CA ILE A 129 1.61 16.03 -6.65
C ILE A 129 0.47 16.48 -7.55
N SER A 130 0.78 17.37 -8.48
CA SER A 130 -0.23 18.02 -9.31
C SER A 130 0.30 18.29 -10.72
N SER A 131 -0.61 18.38 -11.68
CA SER A 131 -0.26 18.92 -12.99
C SER A 131 0.19 20.39 -12.88
N ALA A 132 0.93 20.88 -13.87
CA ALA A 132 1.34 22.29 -13.90
C ALA A 132 0.14 23.26 -13.86
N ALA A 133 -1.00 22.87 -14.44
CA ALA A 133 -2.24 23.66 -14.42
C ALA A 133 -2.88 23.72 -13.04
N ASP A 134 -2.83 22.60 -12.29
CA ASP A 134 -3.44 22.51 -10.96
C ASP A 134 -2.59 23.22 -9.88
N LEU A 135 -1.26 23.25 -10.06
CA LEU A 135 -0.36 23.95 -9.11
C LEU A 135 -0.71 25.44 -8.97
N LYS A 136 -1.22 26.08 -10.05
CA LYS A 136 -1.71 27.47 -9.96
C LYS A 136 -2.90 27.62 -9.01
N LYS A 137 -3.71 26.55 -8.84
CA LYS A 137 -4.88 26.53 -7.95
C LYS A 137 -4.54 26.03 -6.56
N VAL A 138 -3.66 25.02 -6.47
CA VAL A 138 -3.33 24.33 -5.22
C VAL A 138 -2.23 25.05 -4.44
N GLY A 139 -1.38 25.83 -5.12
CA GLY A 139 -0.22 26.47 -4.50
C GLY A 139 1.01 25.55 -4.50
N SER A 140 2.14 26.07 -3.99
CA SER A 140 3.44 25.35 -3.97
C SER A 140 3.59 24.39 -2.79
N SER A 141 2.77 24.54 -1.75
CA SER A 141 2.84 23.75 -0.53
C SER A 141 1.45 23.48 0.03
N LEU A 142 1.28 22.29 0.58
CA LEU A 142 0.16 21.85 1.41
C LEU A 142 0.71 21.41 2.77
N TYR A 143 -0.16 21.13 3.72
CA TYR A 143 0.23 20.81 5.08
C TYR A 143 -0.45 19.54 5.56
N VAL A 144 0.31 18.69 6.27
CA VAL A 144 -0.19 17.44 6.85
C VAL A 144 0.14 17.41 8.34
N TRP A 145 -0.65 16.72 9.15
CA TRP A 145 -0.29 16.47 10.53
C TRP A 145 0.96 15.58 10.62
N ARG A 146 2.02 16.15 11.18
CA ARG A 146 3.34 15.50 11.27
C ARG A 146 3.27 14.13 11.94
N LYS A 147 2.51 13.99 13.05
CA LYS A 147 2.34 12.71 13.77
C LYS A 147 1.57 11.64 13.01
N HIS A 148 0.89 11.98 11.92
CA HIS A 148 0.22 11.01 11.04
C HIS A 148 1.16 10.44 9.98
N CYS A 149 2.39 10.91 9.92
CA CYS A 149 3.35 10.54 8.89
C CYS A 149 4.64 10.03 9.52
N ARG A 150 5.35 9.20 8.78
CA ARG A 150 6.70 8.72 9.12
C ARG A 150 7.59 8.69 7.89
N SER A 151 8.90 8.75 8.09
CA SER A 151 9.84 8.39 7.02
C SER A 151 9.67 6.92 6.66
N ILE A 152 9.77 6.58 5.38
CA ILE A 152 9.69 5.18 4.91
C ILE A 152 10.85 4.34 5.45
N ASP A 153 12.01 4.95 5.69
CA ASP A 153 13.22 4.29 6.21
C ASP A 153 13.13 3.96 7.71
N ARG A 154 12.02 4.33 8.36
CA ARG A 154 11.77 4.05 9.77
C ARG A 154 10.55 3.15 9.94
N PRO A 155 10.72 1.82 9.85
CA PRO A 155 9.64 0.87 10.10
C PRO A 155 9.02 1.07 11.48
N LEU A 156 7.74 0.70 11.62
CA LEU A 156 7.07 0.68 12.91
C LEU A 156 7.59 -0.50 13.74
N ALA A 157 7.74 -0.30 15.05
CA ALA A 157 8.17 -1.35 15.98
C ALA A 157 7.01 -2.25 16.44
N GLU A 158 5.77 -1.89 16.12
CA GLU A 158 4.57 -2.68 16.44
C GLU A 158 4.55 -3.98 15.64
N THR A 159 3.89 -5.00 16.17
CA THR A 159 3.72 -6.26 15.45
C THR A 159 2.72 -6.12 14.29
N PRO A 160 2.85 -6.92 13.22
CA PRO A 160 1.95 -6.89 12.06
C PRO A 160 0.47 -6.94 12.42
N ILE A 161 0.08 -7.80 13.37
CA ILE A 161 -1.32 -7.93 13.77
C ILE A 161 -1.85 -6.68 14.50
N VAL A 162 -1.03 -6.04 15.33
CA VAL A 162 -1.41 -4.79 16.00
C VAL A 162 -1.62 -3.68 14.98
N ILE A 163 -0.73 -3.57 14.00
CA ILE A 163 -0.83 -2.60 12.90
C ILE A 163 -2.08 -2.90 12.05
N ALA A 164 -2.26 -4.16 11.63
CA ALA A 164 -3.39 -4.58 10.81
C ALA A 164 -4.73 -4.22 11.48
N ARG A 165 -4.90 -4.55 12.74
CA ARG A 165 -6.11 -4.23 13.49
C ARG A 165 -6.31 -2.72 13.65
N ARG A 166 -5.26 -1.99 14.04
CA ARG A 166 -5.35 -0.53 14.20
C ARG A 166 -5.76 0.18 12.91
N LEU A 167 -5.32 -0.32 11.76
CA LEU A 167 -5.57 0.30 10.46
C LEU A 167 -6.85 -0.17 9.80
N PHE A 168 -7.22 -1.45 9.94
CA PHE A 168 -8.26 -2.07 9.13
C PHE A 168 -9.45 -2.62 9.91
N ASP A 169 -9.48 -2.54 11.25
CA ASP A 169 -10.65 -2.99 12.00
C ASP A 169 -11.91 -2.25 11.56
N GLY A 170 -13.00 -2.98 11.25
CA GLY A 170 -14.24 -2.44 10.67
C GLY A 170 -14.13 -1.95 9.22
N THR A 171 -13.13 -2.40 8.46
CA THR A 171 -12.98 -2.07 7.04
C THR A 171 -13.89 -2.97 6.20
N PRO A 172 -14.72 -2.43 5.28
CA PRO A 172 -15.48 -3.25 4.35
C PRO A 172 -14.56 -4.02 3.40
N TYR A 173 -14.96 -5.23 3.01
CA TYR A 173 -14.26 -6.00 1.99
C TYR A 173 -14.43 -5.32 0.63
N LEU A 174 -13.32 -5.11 -0.05
CA LEU A 174 -13.29 -4.60 -1.43
C LEU A 174 -12.24 -5.37 -2.21
N TRP A 175 -12.66 -6.13 -3.22
CA TRP A 175 -11.75 -6.81 -4.13
C TRP A 175 -10.79 -5.80 -4.79
N GLY A 176 -9.50 -6.09 -4.77
CA GLY A 176 -8.46 -5.17 -5.25
C GLY A 176 -8.13 -4.02 -4.28
N GLY A 177 -8.85 -3.88 -3.18
CA GLY A 177 -8.68 -2.79 -2.21
C GLY A 177 -7.41 -2.90 -1.37
N ARG A 178 -6.82 -1.74 -1.04
CA ARG A 178 -5.58 -1.61 -0.25
C ARG A 178 -5.68 -0.57 0.86
N THR A 179 -6.89 -0.08 1.16
CA THR A 179 -7.09 1.05 2.09
C THR A 179 -8.13 0.74 3.15
N PRO A 180 -8.16 1.49 4.26
CA PRO A 180 -9.21 1.34 5.27
C PRO A 180 -10.63 1.74 4.80
N ASP A 181 -10.78 2.27 3.60
CA ASP A 181 -12.08 2.53 2.98
C ASP A 181 -12.61 1.31 2.22
N GLY A 182 -11.75 0.32 2.02
CA GLY A 182 -12.02 -0.98 1.44
C GLY A 182 -10.71 -1.74 1.18
N ALA A 183 -10.64 -2.97 1.64
CA ALA A 183 -9.47 -3.84 1.49
C ALA A 183 -9.87 -5.28 1.19
N ASP A 184 -9.03 -6.00 0.43
CA ASP A 184 -9.06 -7.45 0.39
C ASP A 184 -8.01 -8.06 1.33
N CYS A 185 -7.97 -9.38 1.41
CA CYS A 185 -7.11 -10.11 2.35
C CYS A 185 -5.61 -9.81 2.13
N SER A 186 -5.16 -9.84 0.89
CA SER A 186 -3.75 -9.61 0.54
C SER A 186 -3.36 -8.13 0.59
N GLY A 187 -4.28 -7.21 0.29
CA GLY A 187 -4.07 -5.76 0.44
C GLY A 187 -3.90 -5.34 1.91
N LEU A 188 -4.67 -5.95 2.81
CA LEU A 188 -4.52 -5.78 4.25
C LEU A 188 -3.15 -6.28 4.72
N LEU A 189 -2.75 -7.50 4.34
CA LEU A 189 -1.44 -8.06 4.70
C LEU A 189 -0.31 -7.21 4.14
N GLN A 190 -0.39 -6.79 2.86
CA GLN A 190 0.61 -5.95 2.21
C GLN A 190 0.83 -4.63 2.97
N ALA A 191 -0.25 -3.97 3.41
CA ALA A 191 -0.16 -2.72 4.17
C ALA A 191 0.48 -2.93 5.54
N ALA A 192 0.11 -3.98 6.27
CA ALA A 192 0.69 -4.31 7.57
C ALA A 192 2.19 -4.66 7.46
N ALA A 193 2.57 -5.46 6.46
CA ALA A 193 3.95 -5.83 6.18
C ALA A 193 4.80 -4.60 5.79
N SER A 194 4.28 -3.74 4.90
CA SER A 194 4.96 -2.49 4.50
C SER A 194 5.22 -1.56 5.69
N ALA A 195 4.33 -1.54 6.67
CA ALA A 195 4.50 -0.70 7.85
C ALA A 195 5.69 -1.12 8.72
N ILE A 196 6.06 -2.41 8.71
CA ILE A 196 7.24 -2.94 9.41
C ILE A 196 8.46 -3.11 8.49
N GLY A 197 8.41 -2.57 7.26
CA GLY A 197 9.54 -2.58 6.33
C GLY A 197 9.66 -3.85 5.47
N ILE A 198 8.61 -4.69 5.43
CA ILE A 198 8.57 -5.87 4.56
C ILE A 198 7.83 -5.53 3.27
N ALA A 199 8.50 -5.67 2.13
CA ALA A 199 7.87 -5.55 0.82
C ALA A 199 7.23 -6.89 0.42
N LEU A 200 5.92 -6.87 0.16
CA LEU A 200 5.19 -8.05 -0.33
C LEU A 200 4.54 -7.75 -1.68
N PRO A 201 4.44 -8.78 -2.55
CA PRO A 201 3.63 -8.71 -3.76
C PRO A 201 2.15 -8.42 -3.44
N ARG A 202 1.35 -8.16 -4.50
CA ARG A 202 -0.06 -7.83 -4.34
C ARG A 202 -0.94 -9.05 -4.06
N ASP A 203 -0.73 -10.15 -4.77
CA ASP A 203 -1.61 -11.32 -4.72
C ASP A 203 -1.17 -12.32 -3.64
N SER A 204 -2.13 -12.99 -2.99
CA SER A 204 -1.86 -13.85 -1.83
C SER A 204 -0.96 -15.06 -2.15
N ASP A 205 -1.07 -15.63 -3.34
CA ASP A 205 -0.19 -16.73 -3.80
C ASP A 205 1.27 -16.28 -3.96
N GLN A 206 1.47 -15.06 -4.44
CA GLN A 206 2.80 -14.46 -4.56
C GLN A 206 3.35 -14.06 -3.20
N GLN A 207 2.50 -13.60 -2.28
CA GLN A 207 2.88 -13.29 -0.89
C GLN A 207 3.33 -14.56 -0.17
N GLU A 208 2.60 -15.67 -0.33
CA GLU A 208 2.97 -16.98 0.21
C GLU A 208 4.34 -17.43 -0.31
N ALA A 209 4.57 -17.28 -1.63
CA ALA A 209 5.84 -17.64 -2.26
C ALA A 209 7.01 -16.72 -1.88
N ALA A 210 6.73 -15.45 -1.56
CA ALA A 210 7.75 -14.46 -1.18
C ALA A 210 8.21 -14.56 0.28
N LEU A 211 7.49 -15.27 1.12
CA LEU A 211 7.80 -15.45 2.54
C LEU A 211 8.49 -16.80 2.79
N ASP A 212 9.80 -16.80 2.95
CA ASP A 212 10.62 -18.01 3.11
C ASP A 212 10.41 -18.73 4.46
N SER A 213 9.99 -18.00 5.51
CA SER A 213 9.92 -18.50 6.88
C SER A 213 8.67 -19.36 7.10
N VAL A 214 8.74 -20.63 6.75
CA VAL A 214 7.66 -21.62 6.98
C VAL A 214 7.54 -21.94 8.47
N VAL A 215 6.30 -21.93 8.99
CA VAL A 215 5.98 -22.24 10.37
C VAL A 215 5.19 -23.54 10.43
N ALA A 216 5.63 -24.48 11.25
CA ALA A 216 4.85 -25.69 11.52
C ALA A 216 3.55 -25.38 12.28
N TYR A 217 2.47 -26.11 12.00
CA TYR A 217 1.16 -25.82 12.59
C TYR A 217 1.19 -25.69 14.13
N PRO A 218 1.90 -26.55 14.91
CA PRO A 218 1.99 -26.43 16.36
C PRO A 218 2.81 -25.23 16.85
N ASP A 219 3.65 -24.61 15.99
CA ASP A 219 4.57 -23.54 16.36
C ASP A 219 4.07 -22.13 15.95
N ARG A 220 2.83 -22.06 15.43
CA ARG A 220 2.21 -20.82 15.02
C ARG A 220 1.99 -19.87 16.20
N THR A 221 2.15 -18.59 15.93
CA THR A 221 2.02 -17.51 16.92
C THR A 221 1.33 -16.30 16.34
N ALA A 222 1.01 -15.32 17.19
CA ALA A 222 0.45 -14.05 16.74
C ALA A 222 1.32 -13.39 15.66
N SER A 223 0.69 -12.77 14.67
CA SER A 223 1.29 -12.14 13.49
C SER A 223 1.83 -13.09 12.41
N ASP A 224 1.78 -14.40 12.59
CA ASP A 224 2.03 -15.31 11.48
C ASP A 224 0.89 -15.20 10.45
N ALA A 225 1.22 -15.24 9.17
CA ALA A 225 0.27 -15.24 8.06
C ALA A 225 -0.13 -16.68 7.72
N VAL A 226 -1.41 -16.94 7.64
CA VAL A 226 -2.00 -18.25 7.29
C VAL A 226 -2.58 -18.15 5.90
N PHE A 227 -2.17 -19.03 5.00
CA PHE A 227 -2.53 -19.02 3.59
C PHE A 227 -3.46 -20.17 3.20
N TRP A 228 -4.37 -19.88 2.29
CA TRP A 228 -5.21 -20.82 1.55
C TRP A 228 -5.16 -20.45 0.07
N PRO A 229 -5.56 -21.30 -0.86
CA PRO A 229 -5.70 -20.91 -2.27
C PRO A 229 -6.59 -19.66 -2.42
N GLY A 230 -5.98 -18.55 -2.87
CA GLY A 230 -6.68 -17.27 -3.07
C GLY A 230 -7.03 -16.49 -1.80
N HIS A 231 -6.50 -16.87 -0.62
CA HIS A 231 -6.80 -16.17 0.62
C HIS A 231 -5.62 -16.14 1.60
N VAL A 232 -5.58 -15.09 2.43
CA VAL A 232 -4.62 -14.95 3.53
C VAL A 232 -5.27 -14.29 4.75
N ALA A 233 -4.83 -14.71 5.95
CA ALA A 233 -5.22 -14.13 7.23
C ALA A 233 -4.00 -13.95 8.14
N LEU A 234 -4.08 -13.05 9.12
CA LEU A 234 -3.10 -12.90 10.20
C LEU A 234 -3.59 -13.55 11.48
N LEU A 235 -2.72 -14.28 12.17
CA LEU A 235 -3.02 -14.79 13.51
C LEU A 235 -3.04 -13.65 14.54
N VAL A 236 -4.14 -13.54 15.27
CA VAL A 236 -4.27 -12.70 16.48
C VAL A 236 -3.57 -13.38 17.65
N ASP A 237 -3.80 -14.68 17.76
CA ASP A 237 -3.18 -15.64 18.67
C ASP A 237 -3.10 -17.01 17.97
N ARG A 238 -2.83 -18.09 18.72
CA ARG A 238 -2.68 -19.42 18.12
C ARG A 238 -3.94 -19.94 17.39
N ASP A 239 -5.12 -19.50 17.79
CA ASP A 239 -6.38 -20.11 17.38
C ASP A 239 -7.39 -19.09 16.80
N THR A 240 -6.98 -17.82 16.69
CA THR A 240 -7.83 -16.73 16.23
C THR A 240 -7.17 -15.98 15.06
N LEU A 241 -7.95 -15.69 14.03
CA LEU A 241 -7.53 -14.97 12.82
C LEU A 241 -8.13 -13.55 12.77
N PHE A 242 -7.41 -12.65 12.11
CA PHE A 242 -7.92 -11.38 11.63
C PHE A 242 -7.65 -11.26 10.13
N HIS A 243 -8.69 -11.01 9.34
CA HIS A 243 -8.59 -10.91 7.89
C HIS A 243 -9.71 -10.08 7.28
N ALA A 244 -9.48 -9.53 6.08
CA ALA A 244 -10.56 -9.09 5.21
C ALA A 244 -11.11 -10.30 4.47
N THR A 245 -12.41 -10.56 4.57
CA THR A 245 -13.02 -11.77 4.02
C THR A 245 -14.29 -11.49 3.24
N ALA A 246 -14.40 -12.12 2.06
CA ALA A 246 -15.61 -12.07 1.25
C ALA A 246 -16.80 -12.82 1.89
N PHE A 247 -16.55 -13.61 2.92
CA PHE A 247 -17.61 -14.36 3.63
C PHE A 247 -18.54 -13.45 4.42
N SER A 248 -17.98 -12.48 5.17
CA SER A 248 -18.73 -11.46 5.91
C SER A 248 -18.77 -10.10 5.23
N LEU A 249 -18.03 -9.92 4.13
CA LEU A 249 -17.87 -8.67 3.36
C LEU A 249 -17.23 -7.52 4.17
N ASP A 250 -16.40 -7.88 5.16
CA ASP A 250 -15.66 -6.93 6.00
C ASP A 250 -14.35 -7.55 6.52
N THR A 251 -13.69 -6.82 7.43
CA THR A 251 -12.62 -7.40 8.26
C THR A 251 -13.24 -8.06 9.48
N ALA A 252 -12.89 -9.32 9.70
CA ALA A 252 -13.43 -10.14 10.77
C ALA A 252 -12.33 -10.73 11.67
N ILE A 253 -12.70 -10.96 12.93
CA ILE A 253 -11.96 -11.83 13.85
C ILE A 253 -12.73 -13.13 13.92
N GLU A 254 -12.09 -14.24 13.53
CA GLU A 254 -12.71 -15.54 13.47
C GLU A 254 -11.82 -16.62 14.11
N PRO A 255 -12.40 -17.66 14.74
CA PRO A 255 -11.64 -18.84 15.14
C PRO A 255 -11.02 -19.52 13.91
N LEU A 256 -9.74 -19.86 13.98
CA LEU A 256 -9.03 -20.61 12.93
C LEU A 256 -9.77 -21.90 12.55
N ALA A 257 -10.32 -22.60 13.54
CA ALA A 257 -11.10 -23.83 13.34
C ALA A 257 -12.36 -23.59 12.49
N ALA A 258 -13.03 -22.44 12.63
CA ALA A 258 -14.21 -22.10 11.83
C ALA A 258 -13.83 -21.86 10.35
N VAL A 259 -12.71 -21.19 10.11
CA VAL A 259 -12.19 -20.98 8.75
C VAL A 259 -11.75 -22.29 8.12
N ILE A 260 -11.06 -23.17 8.88
CA ILE A 260 -10.69 -24.52 8.41
C ILE A 260 -11.92 -25.36 8.06
N ALA A 261 -12.97 -25.31 8.86
CA ALA A 261 -14.21 -26.05 8.59
C ALA A 261 -14.87 -25.60 7.27
N ARG A 262 -14.73 -24.32 6.90
CA ARG A 262 -15.32 -23.72 5.70
C ARG A 262 -14.42 -23.84 4.47
N ALA A 263 -13.11 -23.61 4.62
CA ALA A 263 -12.17 -23.46 3.51
C ALA A 263 -11.16 -24.61 3.39
N GLY A 264 -11.17 -25.57 4.30
CA GLY A 264 -10.19 -26.64 4.38
C GLY A 264 -8.91 -26.25 5.14
N LEU A 265 -7.95 -27.17 5.18
CA LEU A 265 -6.66 -26.89 5.82
C LEU A 265 -5.89 -25.80 5.07
N PRO A 266 -5.13 -24.95 5.78
CA PRO A 266 -4.27 -23.96 5.12
C PRO A 266 -3.17 -24.63 4.29
N SER A 267 -2.79 -23.98 3.19
CA SER A 267 -1.65 -24.39 2.35
C SER A 267 -0.32 -24.23 3.10
N SER A 268 -0.17 -23.15 3.83
CA SER A 268 0.99 -22.92 4.70
C SER A 268 0.73 -21.86 5.76
N ILE A 269 1.65 -21.79 6.72
CA ILE A 269 1.78 -20.68 7.67
C ILE A 269 3.17 -20.08 7.46
N ARG A 270 3.23 -18.76 7.37
CA ARG A 270 4.48 -18.01 7.11
C ARG A 270 4.68 -16.94 8.17
N ARG A 271 5.90 -16.80 8.64
CA ARG A 271 6.27 -15.74 9.59
C ARG A 271 6.70 -14.48 8.87
N LEU A 272 6.10 -13.37 9.24
CA LEU A 272 6.51 -12.04 8.79
C LEU A 272 7.74 -11.62 9.60
N GLN A 273 8.91 -11.80 9.00
CA GLN A 273 10.17 -11.32 9.58
C GLN A 273 10.75 -10.24 8.65
N PRO A 274 11.19 -9.08 9.18
CA PRO A 274 11.97 -8.15 8.38
C PRO A 274 13.16 -8.90 7.79
N THR A 275 13.37 -8.79 6.49
CA THR A 275 14.61 -9.28 5.87
C THR A 275 15.73 -8.48 6.52
N VAL A 276 16.55 -9.13 7.35
CA VAL A 276 17.76 -8.54 7.90
C VAL A 276 18.70 -8.36 6.70
N VAL A 277 18.62 -7.19 6.07
CA VAL A 277 19.71 -6.78 5.16
C VAL A 277 20.91 -6.58 6.06
N ALA A 278 21.84 -7.52 6.04
CA ALA A 278 23.10 -7.40 6.76
C ALA A 278 23.71 -6.03 6.39
N PRO A 279 24.12 -5.21 7.37
CA PRO A 279 24.83 -3.99 7.08
C PRO A 279 26.20 -4.37 6.53
N GLY A 280 26.40 -4.22 5.20
CA GLY A 280 27.72 -4.44 4.61
C GLY A 280 27.72 -5.26 3.33
N ALA A 281 27.22 -4.67 2.24
CA ALA A 281 27.77 -4.91 0.92
C ALA A 281 27.64 -3.62 0.11
N ALA A 282 28.37 -2.59 0.55
CA ALA A 282 28.80 -1.55 -0.37
C ALA A 282 29.67 -2.28 -1.41
N SER A 283 29.13 -2.55 -2.58
CA SER A 283 29.90 -3.01 -3.72
C SER A 283 30.91 -1.93 -4.09
N ALA A 284 32.14 -2.12 -3.60
CA ALA A 284 33.29 -1.57 -4.27
C ALA A 284 33.41 -2.29 -5.60
N SER A 285 33.23 -1.59 -6.69
CA SER A 285 33.84 -1.91 -7.99
C SER A 285 33.65 -0.74 -8.93
N PHE A 286 34.76 -0.11 -9.17
CA PHE A 286 35.39 0.37 -10.42
C PHE A 286 34.47 1.08 -11.42
#